data_e6b8d81edb9cb997aa631210067f815c
#
_entry.id   e6b8d81edb9cb997aa631210067f815c
#
_cell.length_a   1.000
_cell.length_b   1.000
_cell.length_c   1.000
_cell.angle_alpha   90.00
_cell.angle_beta   90.00
_cell.angle_gamma   90.00
#
_symmetry.space_group_name_H-M   'P 1'
#
loop_
_entity.id
_entity.type
_entity.pdbx_description
1 polymer ?
#
loop_
_entity_poly.entity_id
_entity_poly.type
_entity_poly.pdbx_seq_one_letter_code
_entity_poly.pdbx_strand_id
1 'polypeptide(L)'
;MLCPYDNERAQMIMGYNRAKEAGLIPDSAEVKVVRYNGSNMDAVKENIDWADTLFVNSEISAASRFSSNHWLYSNVEDIVDYTHEKGKKSIVMSVDKPYDVQMYANADAILAVYGCKGSSVDVTEAIVGGVTSSKAAYGPNIIAGIEVALGTFGAQGTLPVNIPVYDKTAKLYTDTIKYKHGYGISYKSLLNKDTLNDLIAKAENLDSTKYTEDSWNKLVSALSDAKEVSQTNGVSQKKIDEAIASLQSAMDALVEKPVETKPEEPKKDDTKKEDIKKEDTKKEDTKKGNVKTGDSTAILPLVTLMGLACVAFIFLKKKRA
;
A
#
# COMPACT_ATOMS: atom_id res chain seq x y z
N MET A 1 16.03 -8.39 -10.12
CA MET A 1 16.41 -7.35 -9.16
C MET A 1 17.92 -7.23 -9.12
N LEU A 2 18.46 -6.02 -9.06
CA LEU A 2 19.91 -5.73 -9.10
C LEU A 2 20.30 -4.88 -7.89
N CYS A 3 21.44 -5.19 -7.28
CA CYS A 3 22.00 -4.45 -6.14
C CYS A 3 23.53 -4.48 -6.13
N PRO A 4 24.20 -3.50 -5.49
CA PRO A 4 25.66 -3.47 -5.45
C PRO A 4 26.28 -4.41 -4.41
N TYR A 5 25.51 -4.81 -3.37
CA TYR A 5 26.05 -5.57 -2.24
C TYR A 5 25.22 -6.81 -1.92
N ASP A 6 25.87 -7.86 -1.41
CA ASP A 6 25.21 -9.15 -1.13
C ASP A 6 24.16 -9.07 -0.02
N ASN A 7 24.37 -8.24 1.02
CA ASN A 7 23.42 -8.04 2.08
C ASN A 7 22.08 -7.42 1.61
N GLU A 8 22.09 -6.67 0.52
CA GLU A 8 20.88 -6.11 -0.08
C GLU A 8 20.04 -7.17 -0.81
N ARG A 9 20.69 -8.21 -1.37
CA ARG A 9 20.02 -9.31 -2.07
C ARG A 9 18.97 -9.98 -1.17
N ALA A 10 19.33 -10.27 0.07
CA ALA A 10 18.45 -10.88 1.03
C ALA A 10 17.22 -10.01 1.33
N GLN A 11 17.45 -8.72 1.51
CA GLN A 11 16.39 -7.77 1.79
C GLN A 11 15.42 -7.63 0.60
N MET A 12 15.93 -7.60 -0.64
CA MET A 12 15.10 -7.56 -1.85
C MET A 12 14.25 -8.82 -2.00
N ILE A 13 14.84 -10.01 -1.78
CA ILE A 13 14.09 -11.28 -1.82
C ILE A 13 13.01 -11.32 -0.74
N MET A 14 13.31 -10.84 0.46
CA MET A 14 12.33 -10.82 1.55
C MET A 14 11.13 -9.93 1.21
N GLY A 15 11.35 -8.72 0.71
CA GLY A 15 10.26 -7.84 0.27
C GLY A 15 9.41 -8.49 -0.84
N TYR A 16 10.07 -9.16 -1.79
CA TYR A 16 9.39 -9.92 -2.83
C TYR A 16 8.54 -11.06 -2.27
N ASN A 17 9.10 -11.87 -1.36
CA ASN A 17 8.39 -12.99 -0.77
C ASN A 17 7.16 -12.53 0.04
N ARG A 18 7.28 -11.41 0.78
CA ARG A 18 6.16 -10.82 1.51
C ARG A 18 5.05 -10.34 0.58
N ALA A 19 5.39 -9.70 -0.54
CA ALA A 19 4.41 -9.30 -1.54
C ALA A 19 3.75 -10.52 -2.23
N LYS A 20 4.50 -11.60 -2.44
CA LYS A 20 3.98 -12.87 -2.96
C LYS A 20 3.03 -13.54 -1.96
N GLU A 21 3.39 -13.62 -0.69
CA GLU A 21 2.52 -14.12 0.40
C GLU A 21 1.27 -13.26 0.56
N ALA A 22 1.36 -11.96 0.30
CA ALA A 22 0.19 -11.07 0.28
C ALA A 22 -0.73 -11.29 -0.94
N GLY A 23 -0.34 -12.14 -1.90
CA GLY A 23 -1.14 -12.46 -3.08
C GLY A 23 -1.04 -11.44 -4.21
N LEU A 24 -0.07 -10.52 -4.14
CA LEU A 24 0.13 -9.48 -5.17
C LEU A 24 1.02 -9.93 -6.32
N ILE A 25 1.72 -11.05 -6.17
CA ILE A 25 2.61 -11.62 -7.16
C ILE A 25 2.10 -13.02 -7.52
N PRO A 26 1.89 -13.32 -8.81
CA PRO A 26 1.47 -14.65 -9.25
C PRO A 26 2.47 -15.73 -8.86
N ASP A 27 1.98 -16.93 -8.57
CA ASP A 27 2.84 -18.10 -8.26
C ASP A 27 3.81 -18.45 -9.39
N SER A 28 3.42 -18.16 -10.63
CA SER A 28 4.25 -18.37 -11.82
C SER A 28 5.32 -17.32 -12.05
N ALA A 29 5.37 -16.27 -11.22
CA ALA A 29 6.40 -15.23 -11.35
C ALA A 29 7.73 -15.73 -10.80
N GLU A 30 8.78 -15.52 -11.58
CA GLU A 30 10.14 -15.84 -11.21
C GLU A 30 10.93 -14.58 -10.81
N VAL A 31 11.83 -14.71 -9.86
CA VAL A 31 12.72 -13.63 -9.43
C VAL A 31 14.17 -14.07 -9.47
N LYS A 32 15.02 -13.20 -9.99
CA LYS A 32 16.48 -13.30 -9.85
C LYS A 32 16.98 -12.06 -9.14
N VAL A 33 17.85 -12.25 -8.16
CA VAL A 33 18.54 -11.14 -7.48
C VAL A 33 20.03 -11.26 -7.72
N VAL A 34 20.57 -10.34 -8.50
CA VAL A 34 21.92 -10.39 -9.00
C VAL A 34 22.68 -9.16 -8.49
N ARG A 35 23.93 -9.39 -8.08
CA ARG A 35 24.83 -8.31 -7.73
C ARG A 35 25.46 -7.73 -8.99
N TYR A 36 25.41 -6.41 -9.13
CA TYR A 36 26.21 -5.69 -10.11
C TYR A 36 27.49 -5.11 -9.48
N ASN A 37 28.54 -4.95 -10.27
CA ASN A 37 29.80 -4.34 -9.85
C ASN A 37 30.51 -3.74 -11.06
N GLY A 38 31.72 -3.16 -10.85
CA GLY A 38 32.45 -2.47 -11.90
C GLY A 38 32.96 -3.37 -13.06
N SER A 39 32.72 -4.70 -13.03
CA SER A 39 33.33 -5.62 -14.01
C SER A 39 32.39 -6.71 -14.56
N ASN A 40 31.08 -6.69 -14.20
CA ASN A 40 30.13 -7.75 -14.60
C ASN A 40 28.92 -7.27 -15.40
N MET A 41 29.04 -6.14 -16.09
CA MET A 41 27.89 -5.52 -16.79
C MET A 41 27.32 -6.39 -17.91
N ASP A 42 28.10 -7.23 -18.58
CA ASP A 42 27.59 -8.15 -19.61
C ASP A 42 26.62 -9.17 -19.00
N ALA A 43 26.99 -9.80 -17.88
CA ALA A 43 26.14 -10.72 -17.17
C ALA A 43 24.90 -10.00 -16.59
N VAL A 44 24.98 -8.73 -16.20
CA VAL A 44 23.86 -7.91 -15.79
C VAL A 44 22.90 -7.69 -16.95
N LYS A 45 23.39 -7.36 -18.15
CA LYS A 45 22.56 -7.17 -19.36
C LYS A 45 21.81 -8.45 -19.74
N GLU A 46 22.44 -9.61 -19.66
CA GLU A 46 21.75 -10.91 -19.88
C GLU A 46 20.57 -11.09 -18.93
N ASN A 47 20.70 -10.70 -17.65
CA ASN A 47 19.60 -10.76 -16.69
C ASN A 47 18.51 -9.70 -16.96
N ILE A 48 18.88 -8.53 -17.49
CA ILE A 48 17.91 -7.53 -17.96
C ILE A 48 17.14 -8.08 -19.17
N ASP A 49 17.80 -8.72 -20.12
CA ASP A 49 17.16 -9.33 -21.28
C ASP A 49 16.16 -10.45 -20.90
N TRP A 50 16.45 -11.18 -19.82
CA TRP A 50 15.55 -12.19 -19.27
C TRP A 50 14.33 -11.59 -18.55
N ALA A 51 14.48 -10.47 -17.84
CA ALA A 51 13.44 -9.91 -16.98
C ALA A 51 12.35 -9.15 -17.76
N ASP A 52 11.15 -9.08 -17.25
CA ASP A 52 10.08 -8.19 -17.75
C ASP A 52 10.09 -6.84 -17.01
N THR A 53 10.43 -6.84 -15.74
CA THR A 53 10.51 -5.63 -14.89
C THR A 53 11.79 -5.69 -14.06
N LEU A 54 12.47 -4.56 -13.95
CA LEU A 54 13.71 -4.41 -13.22
C LEU A 54 13.52 -3.58 -11.96
N PHE A 55 14.09 -4.06 -10.85
CA PHE A 55 14.35 -3.26 -9.66
C PHE A 55 15.86 -3.12 -9.53
N VAL A 56 16.34 -1.90 -9.33
CA VAL A 56 17.77 -1.65 -9.14
C VAL A 56 18.01 -0.74 -7.94
N ASN A 57 18.84 -1.20 -7.01
CA ASN A 57 19.30 -0.38 -5.90
C ASN A 57 20.43 0.54 -6.35
N SER A 58 20.35 1.80 -5.97
CA SER A 58 21.42 2.79 -6.10
C SER A 58 21.92 3.19 -4.71
N GLU A 59 23.20 3.01 -4.44
CA GLU A 59 23.79 3.37 -3.15
C GLU A 59 24.85 4.45 -3.33
N ILE A 60 24.42 5.71 -3.28
CA ILE A 60 25.30 6.87 -3.42
C ILE A 60 25.41 7.63 -2.10
N SER A 61 26.51 7.41 -1.40
CA SER A 61 26.77 8.03 -0.09
C SER A 61 27.48 9.39 -0.16
N ALA A 62 28.06 9.76 -1.31
CA ALA A 62 28.82 10.99 -1.48
C ALA A 62 28.73 11.54 -2.90
N ALA A 63 28.67 12.87 -3.05
CA ALA A 63 28.64 13.56 -4.35
C ALA A 63 29.87 13.26 -5.22
N SER A 64 31.02 12.97 -4.62
CA SER A 64 32.23 12.57 -5.35
C SER A 64 32.09 11.34 -6.24
N ARG A 65 31.07 10.48 -5.95
CA ARG A 65 30.78 9.32 -6.80
C ARG A 65 30.20 9.72 -8.16
N PHE A 66 29.44 10.80 -8.22
CA PHE A 66 28.94 11.35 -9.48
C PHE A 66 30.06 12.00 -10.27
N SER A 67 30.88 12.87 -9.61
CA SER A 67 31.92 13.62 -10.26
C SER A 67 33.09 12.74 -10.78
N SER A 68 33.36 11.61 -10.12
CA SER A 68 34.34 10.62 -10.54
C SER A 68 33.83 9.57 -11.52
N ASN A 69 32.52 9.63 -11.85
CA ASN A 69 31.88 8.58 -12.64
C ASN A 69 32.05 7.18 -12.04
N HIS A 70 31.92 7.07 -10.72
CA HIS A 70 32.17 5.83 -9.99
C HIS A 70 31.14 4.76 -10.41
N TRP A 71 31.54 3.51 -10.48
CA TRP A 71 30.69 2.40 -10.95
C TRP A 71 29.36 2.26 -10.20
N LEU A 72 29.26 2.64 -8.91
CA LEU A 72 28.01 2.68 -8.17
C LEU A 72 26.99 3.65 -8.76
N TYR A 73 27.45 4.67 -9.49
CA TYR A 73 26.59 5.60 -10.21
C TYR A 73 26.47 5.20 -11.68
N SER A 74 27.59 5.07 -12.42
CA SER A 74 27.57 4.84 -13.87
C SER A 74 26.85 3.54 -14.24
N ASN A 75 27.07 2.46 -13.48
CA ASN A 75 26.39 1.20 -13.78
C ASN A 75 24.87 1.29 -13.59
N VAL A 76 24.39 2.05 -12.59
CA VAL A 76 22.93 2.21 -12.43
C VAL A 76 22.34 3.02 -13.59
N GLU A 77 23.05 4.06 -14.04
CA GLU A 77 22.65 4.83 -15.22
C GLU A 77 22.60 3.91 -16.46
N ASP A 78 23.68 3.16 -16.75
CA ASP A 78 23.76 2.21 -17.87
C ASP A 78 22.68 1.12 -17.79
N ILE A 79 22.37 0.60 -16.59
CA ILE A 79 21.34 -0.40 -16.35
C ILE A 79 19.96 0.17 -16.70
N VAL A 80 19.66 1.37 -16.23
CA VAL A 80 18.37 2.03 -16.48
C VAL A 80 18.21 2.34 -17.97
N ASP A 81 19.24 2.90 -18.60
CA ASP A 81 19.22 3.25 -20.01
C ASP A 81 19.07 2.00 -20.89
N TYR A 82 19.82 0.95 -20.62
CA TYR A 82 19.70 -0.32 -21.34
C TYR A 82 18.31 -0.96 -21.16
N THR A 83 17.75 -0.90 -19.95
CA THR A 83 16.39 -1.39 -19.67
C THR A 83 15.36 -0.63 -20.48
N HIS A 84 15.50 0.69 -20.55
CA HIS A 84 14.63 1.56 -21.33
C HIS A 84 14.76 1.27 -22.85
N GLU A 85 15.97 1.12 -23.38
CA GLU A 85 16.24 0.74 -24.77
C GLU A 85 15.57 -0.59 -25.17
N LYS A 86 15.49 -1.53 -24.21
CA LYS A 86 14.78 -2.81 -24.40
C LYS A 86 13.25 -2.69 -24.26
N GLY A 87 12.71 -1.50 -24.04
CA GLY A 87 11.28 -1.26 -23.84
C GLY A 87 10.71 -1.89 -22.57
N LYS A 88 11.58 -2.13 -21.57
CA LYS A 88 11.21 -2.75 -20.29
C LYS A 88 11.09 -1.69 -19.20
N LYS A 89 10.43 -2.07 -18.10
CA LYS A 89 10.21 -1.19 -16.96
C LYS A 89 11.32 -1.27 -15.93
N SER A 90 11.74 -0.11 -15.43
CA SER A 90 12.72 -0.03 -14.36
C SER A 90 12.23 0.80 -13.17
N ILE A 91 12.51 0.29 -11.98
CA ILE A 91 12.26 0.94 -10.70
C ILE A 91 13.60 1.08 -9.99
N VAL A 92 14.02 2.32 -9.75
CA VAL A 92 15.25 2.61 -9.00
C VAL A 92 14.92 2.85 -7.54
N MET A 93 15.65 2.20 -6.63
CA MET A 93 15.61 2.49 -5.20
C MET A 93 16.89 3.16 -4.77
N SER A 94 16.81 4.43 -4.35
CA SER A 94 17.89 5.17 -3.70
C SER A 94 17.98 4.74 -2.24
N VAL A 95 19.00 3.95 -1.90
CA VAL A 95 19.09 3.22 -0.62
C VAL A 95 20.01 3.86 0.42
N ASP A 96 20.57 5.01 0.16
CA ASP A 96 21.38 5.76 1.14
C ASP A 96 20.89 7.21 1.22
N LYS A 97 21.51 8.14 0.52
CA LYS A 97 21.12 9.54 0.50
C LYS A 97 20.29 9.84 -0.75
N PRO A 98 19.22 10.61 -0.67
CA PRO A 98 18.24 10.73 -1.75
C PRO A 98 18.71 11.65 -2.91
N TYR A 99 19.95 12.08 -2.94
CA TYR A 99 20.42 13.05 -3.93
C TYR A 99 20.59 12.48 -5.34
N ASP A 100 20.64 11.17 -5.47
CA ASP A 100 20.73 10.44 -6.74
C ASP A 100 19.36 10.24 -7.42
N VAL A 101 18.23 10.49 -6.75
CA VAL A 101 16.88 10.34 -7.33
C VAL A 101 16.64 11.18 -8.59
N GLN A 102 17.46 12.20 -8.83
CA GLN A 102 17.38 13.03 -10.03
C GLN A 102 18.21 12.52 -11.20
N MET A 103 19.06 11.50 -10.98
CA MET A 103 20.09 11.11 -11.94
C MET A 103 19.59 10.15 -13.02
N TYR A 104 18.52 9.41 -12.76
CA TYR A 104 18.05 8.30 -13.58
C TYR A 104 16.81 8.70 -14.39
N ALA A 105 17.02 9.52 -15.43
CA ALA A 105 15.92 10.14 -16.20
C ALA A 105 15.02 9.14 -16.94
N ASN A 106 15.58 7.97 -17.34
CA ASN A 106 14.86 6.92 -18.06
C ASN A 106 14.22 5.87 -17.13
N ALA A 107 14.33 6.02 -15.80
CA ALA A 107 13.62 5.16 -14.86
C ALA A 107 12.11 5.43 -14.86
N ASP A 108 11.28 4.39 -14.87
CA ASP A 108 9.82 4.53 -14.82
C ASP A 108 9.33 4.95 -13.43
N ALA A 109 10.04 4.55 -12.38
CA ALA A 109 9.77 4.99 -11.01
C ALA A 109 11.06 5.06 -10.19
N ILE A 110 11.09 5.98 -9.22
CA ILE A 110 12.19 6.15 -8.30
C ILE A 110 11.67 6.26 -6.87
N LEU A 111 12.22 5.45 -5.96
CA LEU A 111 11.92 5.45 -4.54
C LEU A 111 13.15 5.88 -3.74
N ALA A 112 12.98 6.81 -2.81
CA ALA A 112 13.99 7.11 -1.78
C ALA A 112 13.66 6.27 -0.54
N VAL A 113 14.47 5.27 -0.25
CA VAL A 113 14.22 4.33 0.87
C VAL A 113 15.16 4.52 2.06
N TYR A 114 16.13 5.42 1.95
CA TYR A 114 17.06 5.85 3.00
C TYR A 114 17.77 4.71 3.75
N GLY A 115 19.07 4.81 3.95
CA GLY A 115 19.87 3.96 4.85
C GLY A 115 19.83 2.46 4.58
N CYS A 116 20.95 1.89 4.19
CA CYS A 116 21.11 0.46 3.95
C CYS A 116 22.06 -0.20 4.94
N LYS A 117 22.89 0.57 5.64
CA LYS A 117 23.99 0.07 6.44
C LYS A 117 23.58 -0.31 7.85
N GLY A 118 24.14 -1.41 8.36
CA GLY A 118 23.91 -1.89 9.71
C GLY A 118 22.58 -2.60 9.91
N SER A 119 21.92 -2.96 8.83
CA SER A 119 20.57 -3.47 8.83
C SER A 119 20.46 -4.98 8.60
N SER A 120 21.51 -5.68 8.21
CA SER A 120 21.46 -7.13 8.05
C SER A 120 21.91 -7.84 9.30
N VAL A 121 21.11 -8.80 9.75
CA VAL A 121 21.38 -9.62 10.92
C VAL A 121 22.25 -10.82 10.53
N ASP A 122 21.94 -11.50 9.46
CA ASP A 122 22.74 -12.61 8.95
C ASP A 122 22.63 -12.72 7.43
N VAL A 123 23.74 -12.48 6.76
CA VAL A 123 23.83 -12.51 5.29
C VAL A 123 23.85 -13.94 4.76
N THR A 124 24.35 -14.90 5.55
CA THR A 124 24.49 -16.28 5.12
C THR A 124 23.19 -17.02 5.09
N GLU A 125 22.28 -16.72 6.02
CA GLU A 125 20.94 -17.30 6.08
C GLU A 125 20.09 -16.92 4.86
N ALA A 126 20.34 -15.75 4.31
CA ALA A 126 19.56 -15.17 3.24
C ALA A 126 19.84 -15.72 1.86
N ILE A 127 20.98 -16.32 1.63
CA ILE A 127 21.50 -16.58 0.28
C ILE A 127 21.69 -18.07 -0.01
N VAL A 128 21.54 -18.94 0.98
CA VAL A 128 21.59 -20.39 0.75
C VAL A 128 20.42 -20.79 -0.16
N GLY A 129 20.75 -21.12 -1.41
CA GLY A 129 19.77 -21.46 -2.44
C GLY A 129 19.04 -20.28 -3.09
N GLY A 130 19.45 -19.02 -2.81
CA GLY A 130 18.86 -17.82 -3.41
C GLY A 130 17.48 -17.41 -2.86
N VAL A 131 17.01 -18.06 -1.80
CA VAL A 131 15.71 -17.80 -1.20
C VAL A 131 15.85 -17.48 0.28
N THR A 132 15.27 -16.38 0.74
CA THR A 132 15.15 -16.06 2.17
C THR A 132 13.72 -16.21 2.65
N SER A 133 13.54 -16.54 3.93
CA SER A 133 12.23 -16.55 4.56
C SER A 133 11.67 -15.13 4.66
N SER A 134 10.39 -14.95 4.34
CA SER A 134 9.67 -13.69 4.55
C SER A 134 9.61 -13.26 6.03
N LYS A 135 9.89 -14.20 6.95
CA LYS A 135 9.88 -13.99 8.41
C LYS A 135 11.26 -13.66 8.98
N ALA A 136 12.33 -13.72 8.18
CA ALA A 136 13.66 -13.38 8.65
C ALA A 136 13.75 -11.88 9.06
N ALA A 137 14.63 -11.56 10.01
CA ALA A 137 14.79 -10.20 10.50
C ALA A 137 15.99 -9.52 9.83
N TYR A 138 15.70 -8.53 8.99
CA TYR A 138 16.69 -7.67 8.34
C TYR A 138 16.34 -6.20 8.54
N GLY A 139 17.19 -5.30 8.05
CA GLY A 139 16.87 -3.88 8.06
C GLY A 139 15.64 -3.55 7.20
N PRO A 140 14.78 -2.64 7.66
CA PRO A 140 13.46 -2.46 7.09
C PRO A 140 13.44 -1.73 5.73
N ASN A 141 14.46 -0.93 5.42
CA ASN A 141 14.42 0.06 4.34
C ASN A 141 14.20 -0.55 2.95
N ILE A 142 15.07 -1.46 2.52
CA ILE A 142 14.99 -2.09 1.20
C ILE A 142 13.77 -3.01 1.12
N ILE A 143 13.48 -3.74 2.20
CA ILE A 143 12.31 -4.59 2.31
C ILE A 143 11.05 -3.75 2.07
N ALA A 144 10.87 -2.67 2.85
CA ALA A 144 9.73 -1.77 2.72
C ALA A 144 9.67 -1.11 1.33
N GLY A 145 10.81 -0.74 0.75
CA GLY A 145 10.88 -0.20 -0.60
C GLY A 145 10.33 -1.16 -1.65
N ILE A 146 10.71 -2.44 -1.59
CA ILE A 146 10.17 -3.49 -2.47
C ILE A 146 8.67 -3.70 -2.21
N GLU A 147 8.23 -3.78 -0.95
CA GLU A 147 6.82 -3.95 -0.59
C GLU A 147 5.97 -2.77 -1.06
N VAL A 148 6.46 -1.53 -0.95
CA VAL A 148 5.80 -0.33 -1.50
C VAL A 148 5.73 -0.41 -3.03
N ALA A 149 6.84 -0.71 -3.69
CA ALA A 149 6.87 -0.78 -5.15
C ALA A 149 6.00 -1.91 -5.73
N LEU A 150 5.79 -2.99 -4.98
CA LEU A 150 4.92 -4.11 -5.35
C LEU A 150 3.48 -3.94 -4.84
N GLY A 151 3.18 -2.85 -4.12
CA GLY A 151 1.82 -2.49 -3.73
C GLY A 151 1.32 -3.08 -2.41
N THR A 152 2.14 -3.78 -1.64
CA THR A 152 1.77 -4.26 -0.30
C THR A 152 1.42 -3.09 0.63
N PHE A 153 2.19 -2.00 0.52
CA PHE A 153 1.91 -0.74 1.20
C PHE A 153 1.69 0.39 0.20
N GLY A 154 0.95 1.40 0.62
CA GLY A 154 0.88 2.66 -0.10
C GLY A 154 2.10 3.54 0.17
N ALA A 155 2.52 4.33 -0.80
CA ALA A 155 3.52 5.37 -0.58
C ALA A 155 2.87 6.60 0.05
N GLN A 156 3.45 7.10 1.14
CA GLN A 156 2.97 8.29 1.86
C GLN A 156 4.12 9.21 2.29
N GLY A 157 5.35 8.78 2.05
CA GLY A 157 6.54 9.52 2.43
C GLY A 157 6.78 10.77 1.58
N THR A 158 7.46 11.74 2.17
CA THR A 158 7.92 12.94 1.49
C THR A 158 9.40 13.15 1.74
N LEU A 159 10.08 13.86 0.84
CA LEU A 159 11.50 14.18 0.96
C LEU A 159 11.77 15.03 2.21
N PRO A 160 12.67 14.61 3.10
CA PRO A 160 13.06 15.37 4.29
C PRO A 160 14.06 16.49 3.99
N VAL A 161 14.51 16.63 2.75
CA VAL A 161 15.50 17.60 2.30
C VAL A 161 15.16 18.10 0.89
N ASN A 162 15.72 19.27 0.53
CA ASN A 162 15.75 19.70 -0.85
C ASN A 162 16.74 18.87 -1.66
N ILE A 163 16.39 18.54 -2.90
CA ILE A 163 17.27 17.91 -3.87
C ILE A 163 17.68 18.96 -4.90
N PRO A 164 18.91 19.49 -4.83
CA PRO A 164 19.40 20.44 -5.81
C PRO A 164 19.72 19.74 -7.13
N VAL A 165 19.62 20.48 -8.23
CA VAL A 165 20.04 19.99 -9.55
C VAL A 165 21.53 19.70 -9.54
N TYR A 166 21.92 18.51 -10.02
CA TYR A 166 23.31 18.17 -10.29
C TYR A 166 23.64 18.48 -11.76
N ASP A 167 24.60 19.37 -11.98
CA ASP A 167 25.14 19.66 -13.30
C ASP A 167 26.21 18.61 -13.65
N LYS A 168 25.89 17.73 -14.59
CA LYS A 168 26.80 16.65 -15.03
C LYS A 168 28.07 17.20 -15.75
N THR A 169 27.95 18.37 -16.36
CA THR A 169 29.09 19.01 -17.09
C THR A 169 30.06 19.68 -16.10
N ALA A 170 29.48 20.49 -15.20
CA ALA A 170 30.27 21.16 -14.16
C ALA A 170 30.66 20.22 -13.00
N LYS A 171 30.03 19.03 -12.92
CA LYS A 171 30.20 17.99 -11.90
C LYS A 171 29.99 18.48 -10.47
N LEU A 172 28.97 19.31 -10.29
CA LEU A 172 28.61 19.90 -9.00
C LEU A 172 27.08 20.09 -8.87
N TYR A 173 26.63 20.21 -7.64
CA TYR A 173 25.25 20.65 -7.36
C TYR A 173 25.12 22.17 -7.57
N THR A 174 23.98 22.57 -8.13
CA THR A 174 23.64 23.98 -8.37
C THR A 174 22.72 24.49 -7.24
N ASP A 175 22.46 25.80 -7.22
CA ASP A 175 21.49 26.41 -6.30
C ASP A 175 20.04 26.17 -6.72
N THR A 176 19.80 25.61 -7.91
CA THR A 176 18.45 25.28 -8.40
C THR A 176 17.95 24.02 -7.71
N ILE A 177 16.76 24.07 -7.12
CA ILE A 177 16.14 22.93 -6.47
C ILE A 177 15.29 22.14 -7.47
N LYS A 178 15.63 20.86 -7.68
CA LYS A 178 14.88 19.92 -8.52
C LYS A 178 13.62 19.44 -7.81
N TYR A 179 13.77 18.95 -6.59
CA TYR A 179 12.66 18.52 -5.72
C TYR A 179 12.79 19.23 -4.37
N LYS A 180 11.70 19.87 -3.94
CA LYS A 180 11.68 20.60 -2.66
C LYS A 180 11.49 19.64 -1.49
N HIS A 181 11.95 20.03 -0.31
CA HIS A 181 11.52 19.42 0.95
C HIS A 181 9.99 19.27 0.98
N GLY A 182 9.50 18.15 1.44
CA GLY A 182 8.08 17.82 1.45
C GLY A 182 7.52 17.29 0.13
N TYR A 183 8.31 17.23 -0.96
CA TYR A 183 7.87 16.60 -2.20
C TYR A 183 7.74 15.08 -2.05
N GLY A 184 6.67 14.51 -2.58
CA GLY A 184 6.44 13.08 -2.65
C GLY A 184 5.20 12.77 -3.47
N ILE A 185 5.12 11.55 -3.98
CA ILE A 185 3.94 11.02 -4.67
C ILE A 185 3.31 9.99 -3.74
N SER A 186 2.03 10.19 -3.43
CA SER A 186 1.29 9.28 -2.55
C SER A 186 0.33 8.41 -3.35
N TYR A 187 0.24 7.13 -2.98
CA TYR A 187 -0.76 6.20 -3.49
C TYR A 187 -1.12 5.17 -2.42
N LYS A 188 -2.29 4.54 -2.56
CA LYS A 188 -2.78 3.53 -1.64
C LYS A 188 -2.12 2.16 -1.92
N SER A 189 -2.14 1.27 -0.92
CA SER A 189 -1.87 -0.15 -1.10
C SER A 189 -2.79 -0.76 -2.18
N LEU A 190 -2.30 -1.77 -2.89
CA LEU A 190 -3.11 -2.58 -3.80
C LEU A 190 -3.97 -3.61 -3.05
N LEU A 191 -3.68 -3.88 -1.79
CA LEU A 191 -4.53 -4.69 -0.91
C LEU A 191 -5.80 -3.91 -0.58
N ASN A 192 -6.94 -4.42 -1.07
CA ASN A 192 -8.20 -3.72 -0.94
C ASN A 192 -8.91 -4.07 0.38
N LYS A 193 -8.93 -3.12 1.30
CA LYS A 193 -9.64 -3.20 2.58
C LYS A 193 -10.93 -2.37 2.63
N ASP A 194 -11.30 -1.70 1.56
CA ASP A 194 -12.43 -0.77 1.57
C ASP A 194 -13.73 -1.51 1.94
N THR A 195 -14.00 -2.67 1.31
CA THR A 195 -15.18 -3.50 1.63
C THR A 195 -15.19 -3.98 3.08
N LEU A 196 -14.02 -4.38 3.62
CA LEU A 196 -13.90 -4.78 5.02
C LEU A 196 -14.21 -3.62 5.96
N ASN A 197 -13.68 -2.43 5.68
CA ASN A 197 -13.92 -1.24 6.49
C ASN A 197 -15.39 -0.80 6.46
N ASP A 198 -16.03 -0.86 5.30
CA ASP A 198 -17.46 -0.56 5.16
C ASP A 198 -18.32 -1.55 5.95
N LEU A 199 -17.94 -2.83 5.95
CA LEU A 199 -18.65 -3.86 6.70
C LEU A 199 -18.46 -3.70 8.22
N ILE A 200 -17.25 -3.37 8.66
CA ILE A 200 -16.97 -3.02 10.06
C ILE A 200 -17.85 -1.86 10.50
N ALA A 201 -17.90 -0.78 9.72
CA ALA A 201 -18.72 0.38 10.04
C ALA A 201 -20.22 0.04 10.13
N LYS A 202 -20.73 -0.82 9.25
CA LYS A 202 -22.11 -1.32 9.32
C LYS A 202 -22.35 -2.12 10.60
N ALA A 203 -21.44 -3.03 10.94
CA ALA A 203 -21.56 -3.87 12.13
C ALA A 203 -21.52 -3.04 13.44
N GLU A 204 -20.68 -2.00 13.50
CA GLU A 204 -20.59 -1.08 14.63
C GLU A 204 -21.86 -0.25 14.86
N ASN A 205 -22.64 0.01 13.81
CA ASN A 205 -23.89 0.76 13.90
C ASN A 205 -25.10 -0.10 14.27
N LEU A 206 -24.94 -1.40 14.49
CA LEU A 206 -26.03 -2.28 14.93
C LEU A 206 -26.35 -2.08 16.41
N ASP A 207 -27.63 -2.13 16.73
CA ASP A 207 -28.12 -1.98 18.11
C ASP A 207 -28.20 -3.33 18.81
N SER A 208 -27.31 -3.57 19.76
CA SER A 208 -27.22 -4.82 20.54
C SER A 208 -28.49 -5.19 21.29
N THR A 209 -29.33 -4.20 21.63
CA THR A 209 -30.55 -4.43 22.41
C THR A 209 -31.60 -5.22 21.64
N LYS A 210 -31.52 -5.23 20.31
CA LYS A 210 -32.48 -5.88 19.41
C LYS A 210 -32.23 -7.37 19.21
N TYR A 211 -31.01 -7.86 19.51
CA TYR A 211 -30.59 -9.22 19.18
C TYR A 211 -30.40 -10.09 20.40
N THR A 212 -30.47 -11.42 20.22
CA THR A 212 -30.16 -12.38 21.27
C THR A 212 -28.68 -12.32 21.63
N GLU A 213 -28.37 -12.57 22.90
CA GLU A 213 -27.00 -12.51 23.44
C GLU A 213 -26.05 -13.44 22.68
N ASP A 214 -26.46 -14.67 22.40
CA ASP A 214 -25.64 -15.67 21.69
C ASP A 214 -25.27 -15.22 20.27
N SER A 215 -26.22 -14.68 19.50
CA SER A 215 -25.94 -14.22 18.14
C SER A 215 -25.11 -12.93 18.15
N TRP A 216 -25.36 -12.05 19.12
CA TRP A 216 -24.57 -10.83 19.31
C TRP A 216 -23.12 -11.11 19.68
N ASN A 217 -22.85 -12.05 20.59
CA ASN A 217 -21.49 -12.41 20.98
C ASN A 217 -20.66 -12.96 19.81
N LYS A 218 -21.28 -13.72 18.91
CA LYS A 218 -20.64 -14.19 17.67
C LYS A 218 -20.27 -13.04 16.75
N LEU A 219 -21.16 -12.05 16.60
CA LEU A 219 -20.87 -10.83 15.83
C LEU A 219 -19.71 -10.05 16.46
N VAL A 220 -19.71 -9.88 17.78
CA VAL A 220 -18.63 -9.15 18.49
C VAL A 220 -17.26 -9.81 18.25
N SER A 221 -17.19 -11.15 18.30
CA SER A 221 -15.95 -11.87 18.01
C SER A 221 -15.50 -11.64 16.55
N ALA A 222 -16.38 -11.84 15.58
CA ALA A 222 -16.05 -11.65 14.17
C ALA A 222 -15.68 -10.19 13.85
N LEU A 223 -16.31 -9.22 14.51
CA LEU A 223 -16.00 -7.80 14.38
C LEU A 223 -14.61 -7.47 14.96
N SER A 224 -14.24 -8.09 16.08
CA SER A 224 -12.90 -7.94 16.65
C SER A 224 -11.81 -8.44 15.70
N ASP A 225 -12.00 -9.64 15.15
CA ASP A 225 -11.07 -10.25 14.20
C ASP A 225 -10.96 -9.41 12.90
N ALA A 226 -12.09 -8.92 12.41
CA ALA A 226 -12.14 -8.04 11.24
C ALA A 226 -11.38 -6.72 11.45
N LYS A 227 -11.50 -6.12 12.64
CA LYS A 227 -10.75 -4.90 13.01
C LYS A 227 -9.24 -5.18 13.07
N GLU A 228 -8.82 -6.30 13.65
CA GLU A 228 -7.42 -6.70 13.68
C GLU A 228 -6.85 -6.83 12.24
N VAL A 229 -7.54 -7.52 11.35
CA VAL A 229 -7.16 -7.65 9.93
C VAL A 229 -7.12 -6.29 9.24
N SER A 230 -8.10 -5.43 9.50
CA SER A 230 -8.14 -4.07 8.93
C SER A 230 -6.94 -3.21 9.35
N GLN A 231 -6.53 -3.30 10.61
CA GLN A 231 -5.43 -2.51 11.18
C GLN A 231 -4.04 -3.09 10.88
N THR A 232 -3.95 -4.40 10.62
CA THR A 232 -2.68 -5.07 10.34
C THR A 232 -2.18 -4.72 8.95
N ASN A 233 -0.95 -4.23 8.85
CA ASN A 233 -0.30 -3.96 7.58
C ASN A 233 0.23 -5.25 6.93
N GLY A 234 0.28 -5.31 5.59
CA GLY A 234 0.83 -6.45 4.85
C GLY A 234 0.01 -7.74 4.94
N VAL A 235 -1.24 -7.67 5.39
CA VAL A 235 -2.16 -8.81 5.39
C VAL A 235 -2.50 -9.22 3.96
N SER A 236 -2.50 -10.53 3.68
CA SER A 236 -2.84 -11.02 2.34
C SER A 236 -4.29 -10.72 1.97
N GLN A 237 -4.57 -10.53 0.66
CA GLN A 237 -5.94 -10.35 0.16
C GLN A 237 -6.85 -11.50 0.59
N LYS A 238 -6.35 -12.73 0.60
CA LYS A 238 -7.09 -13.90 1.09
C LYS A 238 -7.58 -13.73 2.53
N LYS A 239 -6.72 -13.26 3.44
CA LYS A 239 -7.13 -12.99 4.84
C LYS A 239 -8.15 -11.86 4.96
N ILE A 240 -8.04 -10.85 4.10
CA ILE A 240 -9.03 -9.77 4.03
C ILE A 240 -10.38 -10.34 3.59
N ASP A 241 -10.41 -11.17 2.55
CA ASP A 241 -11.62 -11.79 2.02
C ASP A 241 -12.25 -12.77 3.04
N GLU A 242 -11.44 -13.55 3.75
CA GLU A 242 -11.88 -14.42 4.85
C GLU A 242 -12.52 -13.62 6.01
N ALA A 243 -11.94 -12.47 6.38
CA ALA A 243 -12.49 -11.60 7.41
C ALA A 243 -13.84 -10.98 6.96
N ILE A 244 -13.95 -10.57 5.70
CA ILE A 244 -15.20 -10.09 5.11
C ILE A 244 -16.28 -11.17 5.21
N ALA A 245 -15.98 -12.39 4.75
CA ALA A 245 -16.92 -13.50 4.75
C ALA A 245 -17.37 -13.88 6.17
N SER A 246 -16.44 -13.92 7.13
CA SER A 246 -16.73 -14.21 8.54
C SER A 246 -17.62 -13.14 9.17
N LEU A 247 -17.31 -11.86 9.00
CA LEU A 247 -18.10 -10.77 9.56
C LEU A 247 -19.49 -10.70 8.92
N GLN A 248 -19.60 -10.86 7.61
CA GLN A 248 -20.89 -10.90 6.91
C GLN A 248 -21.75 -12.07 7.41
N SER A 249 -21.16 -13.28 7.52
CA SER A 249 -21.88 -14.45 8.04
C SER A 249 -22.37 -14.24 9.47
N ALA A 250 -21.60 -13.59 10.32
CA ALA A 250 -22.01 -13.28 11.69
C ALA A 250 -23.13 -12.23 11.74
N MET A 251 -23.13 -11.25 10.83
CA MET A 251 -24.21 -10.27 10.68
C MET A 251 -25.50 -10.94 10.18
N ASP A 252 -25.40 -11.83 9.19
CA ASP A 252 -26.55 -12.54 8.61
C ASP A 252 -27.15 -13.55 9.60
N ALA A 253 -26.36 -14.05 10.56
CA ALA A 253 -26.78 -14.98 11.61
C ALA A 253 -27.37 -14.29 12.86
N LEU A 254 -27.56 -12.98 12.83
CA LEU A 254 -28.18 -12.27 13.94
C LEU A 254 -29.65 -12.69 14.13
N VAL A 255 -30.03 -12.98 15.37
CA VAL A 255 -31.38 -13.38 15.75
C VAL A 255 -32.00 -12.27 16.59
N GLU A 256 -33.10 -11.69 16.10
CA GLU A 256 -33.83 -10.68 16.85
C GLU A 256 -34.48 -11.28 18.11
N LYS A 257 -34.49 -10.51 19.19
CA LYS A 257 -35.24 -10.88 20.41
C LYS A 257 -36.74 -10.91 20.12
N PRO A 258 -37.47 -11.86 20.70
CA PRO A 258 -38.92 -11.84 20.62
C PRO A 258 -39.46 -10.49 21.14
N VAL A 259 -40.33 -9.87 20.38
CA VAL A 259 -41.07 -8.66 20.86
C VAL A 259 -41.94 -9.11 22.01
N GLU A 260 -41.62 -8.66 23.22
CA GLU A 260 -42.58 -8.83 24.36
C GLU A 260 -43.86 -8.06 24.03
N THR A 261 -44.86 -8.78 23.54
CA THR A 261 -46.21 -8.26 23.48
C THR A 261 -46.71 -8.15 24.91
N LYS A 262 -46.75 -6.92 25.44
CA LYS A 262 -47.41 -6.63 26.71
C LYS A 262 -48.84 -7.18 26.66
N PRO A 263 -49.26 -8.03 27.62
CA PRO A 263 -50.65 -8.52 27.65
C PRO A 263 -51.58 -7.32 27.66
N GLU A 264 -52.55 -7.26 26.75
CA GLU A 264 -53.63 -6.31 26.80
C GLU A 264 -54.41 -6.51 28.13
N GLU A 265 -54.43 -5.50 28.99
CA GLU A 265 -55.33 -5.45 30.12
C GLU A 265 -56.79 -5.51 29.60
N PRO A 266 -57.66 -6.32 30.21
CA PRO A 266 -59.05 -6.41 29.79
C PRO A 266 -59.74 -5.04 29.96
N LYS A 267 -60.28 -4.53 28.85
CA LYS A 267 -61.11 -3.31 28.82
C LYS A 267 -62.27 -3.46 29.80
N LYS A 268 -62.26 -2.67 30.87
CA LYS A 268 -63.49 -2.37 31.64
C LYS A 268 -64.37 -1.44 30.82
N ASP A 269 -65.50 -1.98 30.46
CA ASP A 269 -66.65 -1.24 29.94
C ASP A 269 -67.15 -0.33 31.02
N ASP A 270 -67.12 0.98 30.79
CA ASP A 270 -67.99 1.92 31.52
C ASP A 270 -68.40 3.11 30.64
N THR A 271 -69.68 3.12 30.41
CA THR A 271 -70.46 4.06 29.66
C THR A 271 -70.52 5.45 30.29
N LYS A 272 -70.56 6.47 29.41
CA LYS A 272 -71.20 7.82 29.51
C LYS A 272 -70.54 8.87 30.42
N LYS A 273 -70.23 9.99 29.91
CA LYS A 273 -71.06 11.15 29.53
C LYS A 273 -70.23 12.31 28.97
N GLU A 274 -70.81 12.93 27.98
CA GLU A 274 -70.66 14.30 27.49
C GLU A 274 -70.22 15.34 28.54
N ASP A 275 -69.27 16.30 28.17
CA ASP A 275 -69.71 17.64 27.72
C ASP A 275 -68.50 18.60 27.57
N ILE A 276 -68.41 19.18 26.42
CA ILE A 276 -68.41 20.63 26.06
C ILE A 276 -67.16 21.50 26.43
N LYS A 277 -66.60 22.03 25.33
CA LYS A 277 -66.03 23.40 25.05
C LYS A 277 -64.79 23.84 25.77
N LYS A 278 -63.95 24.44 25.09
CA LYS A 278 -63.65 25.52 24.14
C LYS A 278 -62.20 25.97 24.30
N GLU A 279 -61.62 26.22 23.16
CA GLU A 279 -61.00 27.47 22.72
C GLU A 279 -59.74 27.92 23.50
N ASP A 280 -58.73 28.06 22.79
CA ASP A 280 -58.10 29.09 21.97
C ASP A 280 -56.68 29.45 22.39
N THR A 281 -55.92 29.62 21.44
CA THR A 281 -55.01 30.67 20.92
C THR A 281 -53.56 30.41 21.09
N LYS A 282 -52.94 30.24 19.94
CA LYS A 282 -52.05 31.14 19.16
C LYS A 282 -50.65 31.40 19.66
N LYS A 283 -49.81 31.17 18.68
CA LYS A 283 -48.64 31.99 18.24
C LYS A 283 -47.35 31.76 19.01
N GLU A 284 -46.21 31.82 18.43
CA GLU A 284 -45.63 32.23 17.15
C GLU A 284 -44.15 31.83 17.14
N ASP A 285 -43.68 31.37 15.99
CA ASP A 285 -42.46 31.74 15.30
C ASP A 285 -41.19 32.05 16.07
N THR A 286 -40.11 31.35 15.70
CA THR A 286 -39.04 32.01 14.96
C THR A 286 -38.06 31.01 14.32
N LYS A 287 -37.92 31.15 13.04
CA LYS A 287 -36.90 30.83 12.06
C LYS A 287 -35.47 31.07 12.52
N LYS A 288 -34.62 30.24 12.06
CA LYS A 288 -33.38 30.52 11.31
C LYS A 288 -32.37 29.37 11.59
N GLY A 289 -31.63 28.85 10.65
CA GLY A 289 -31.32 29.16 9.29
C GLY A 289 -30.40 28.08 8.76
N ASN A 290 -30.67 27.72 7.55
CA ASN A 290 -29.85 26.90 6.69
C ASN A 290 -28.46 27.52 6.49
N VAL A 291 -27.38 26.76 6.59
CA VAL A 291 -26.20 26.99 5.77
C VAL A 291 -25.83 25.68 5.08
N LYS A 292 -26.18 25.66 3.81
CA LYS A 292 -25.55 24.80 2.80
C LYS A 292 -24.23 25.42 2.41
N THR A 293 -23.18 24.65 2.43
CA THR A 293 -22.05 24.78 1.52
C THR A 293 -21.60 23.36 1.26
N GLY A 294 -21.76 22.80 0.13
CA GLY A 294 -21.29 23.19 -1.21
C GLY A 294 -20.01 22.51 -1.46
N ASP A 295 -20.10 21.52 -2.20
CA ASP A 295 -19.45 21.16 -3.43
C ASP A 295 -18.44 20.03 -3.30
N SER A 296 -18.91 18.82 -3.59
CA SER A 296 -18.08 17.68 -3.94
C SER A 296 -17.96 17.64 -5.46
N THR A 297 -16.91 18.22 -5.99
CA THR A 297 -16.51 17.94 -7.36
C THR A 297 -15.71 16.65 -7.40
N ALA A 298 -16.28 15.72 -8.13
CA ALA A 298 -15.71 14.44 -8.50
C ALA A 298 -14.32 14.59 -9.14
N ILE A 299 -13.32 14.03 -8.48
CA ILE A 299 -12.05 13.66 -9.11
C ILE A 299 -11.87 12.14 -8.92
N LEU A 300 -12.52 11.41 -9.79
CA LEU A 300 -12.19 10.06 -10.21
C LEU A 300 -12.33 10.08 -11.73
N PRO A 301 -11.44 9.57 -12.55
CA PRO A 301 -10.67 8.34 -12.45
C PRO A 301 -9.30 8.42 -13.16
N LEU A 302 -8.23 8.86 -12.49
CA LEU A 302 -6.90 8.80 -13.13
C LEU A 302 -5.89 7.91 -12.39
N VAL A 303 -6.18 7.54 -11.15
CA VAL A 303 -5.25 6.76 -10.31
C VAL A 303 -5.40 5.24 -10.54
N THR A 304 -6.54 4.79 -11.03
CA THR A 304 -6.78 3.37 -11.32
C THR A 304 -6.05 2.85 -12.56
N LEU A 305 -5.56 3.73 -13.43
CA LEU A 305 -4.87 3.29 -14.67
C LEU A 305 -3.38 2.99 -14.45
N MET A 306 -2.72 3.59 -13.46
CA MET A 306 -1.27 3.37 -13.23
C MET A 306 -0.99 2.13 -12.36
N GLY A 307 -1.83 1.82 -11.38
CA GLY A 307 -1.71 0.59 -10.57
C GLY A 307 -2.03 -0.69 -11.36
N LEU A 308 -3.02 -0.62 -12.25
CA LEU A 308 -3.38 -1.72 -13.15
C LEU A 308 -2.35 -1.97 -14.27
N ALA A 309 -1.54 -0.97 -14.63
CA ALA A 309 -0.50 -1.15 -15.65
C ALA A 309 0.63 -2.06 -15.15
N CYS A 310 1.02 -1.99 -13.87
CA CYS A 310 2.05 -2.87 -13.32
C CYS A 310 1.55 -4.32 -13.16
N VAL A 311 0.29 -4.52 -12.79
CA VAL A 311 -0.31 -5.86 -12.61
C VAL A 311 -0.81 -6.44 -13.94
N ALA A 312 -1.34 -5.62 -14.85
CA ALA A 312 -1.86 -6.08 -16.15
C ALA A 312 -0.75 -6.54 -17.11
N PHE A 313 0.47 -6.01 -17.02
CA PHE A 313 1.58 -6.46 -17.86
C PHE A 313 2.10 -7.85 -17.50
N ILE A 314 1.92 -8.31 -16.26
CA ILE A 314 2.24 -9.69 -15.85
C ILE A 314 1.25 -10.70 -16.48
N PHE A 315 0.04 -10.30 -16.81
CA PHE A 315 -1.01 -11.19 -17.33
C PHE A 315 -1.06 -11.35 -18.86
N LEU A 316 -0.45 -10.47 -19.64
CA LEU A 316 -0.63 -10.47 -21.11
C LEU A 316 0.33 -11.37 -21.89
N LYS A 317 1.37 -11.93 -21.30
CA LYS A 317 2.35 -12.76 -22.01
C LYS A 317 2.00 -14.26 -22.12
N LYS A 318 0.96 -14.73 -21.45
CA LYS A 318 0.57 -16.18 -21.44
C LYS A 318 -0.24 -16.63 -22.67
N LYS A 319 -0.45 -15.78 -23.71
CA LYS A 319 -1.27 -16.11 -24.89
C LYS A 319 -0.50 -16.22 -26.21
N ARG A 320 0.81 -16.33 -26.21
CA ARG A 320 1.59 -16.63 -27.43
C ARG A 320 2.66 -17.67 -27.13
N ALA A 321 2.26 -18.90 -27.07
CA ALA A 321 3.03 -20.10 -27.37
C ALA A 321 2.06 -21.12 -28.00
#